data_beea973cc90179534847e78036be806f
#
_entry.id   beea973cc90179534847e78036be806f
#
_cell.length_a   1.000
_cell.length_b   1.000
_cell.length_c   1.000
_cell.angle_alpha   90.00
_cell.angle_beta   90.00
_cell.angle_gamma   90.00
#
_symmetry.space_group_name_H-M   'P 1'
#
loop_
_entity.id
_entity.type
_entity.pdbx_description
1 polymer ?
#
loop_
_entity_poly.entity_id
_entity_poly.type
_entity_poly.pdbx_seq_one_letter_code
_entity_poly.pdbx_strand_id
1 'polypeptide(L)'
;MSIFKNKTNIKVNVSSEIGRLNAVLLHRPGVEIERMTPLNAHEALYSDILNKNIVDNEYRYFCGVFERITKVFYVSDLLEELLEDDDLCNSLITQSCAAEGCEYLVDELMQQSPKDIAKELIEGFPYRKGKDPERYAERRYVLRPLYNLFFTRDASSSVYDRVLINSMSFDVRKRENLIYKAIFKHYFGCEVINAQEWNSKAHTEGGDVQIGRSDLLCIGEGIRTDAKGIEFLAHTFSNRPKFNIIVQQLPHQPDSFIHLDMVYTFLDRDRCMMYEPMLRKTAEFAGKATTWIEIDGGKVKYHDCKNMLEALKHVGFDMEPVFCGGDDLWVQQREQWHSGANFFALAPGKVIGYRRNSHTIDALDKAGFAVLNAEDVAEGRTNIDDYNRCVVTFAASELPRAGGGARCMTMPINRDNI
;
A
#
# COMPACT_ATOMS: atom_id res chain seq x y z
N MET A 1 -7.44 -27.40 -14.43
CA MET A 1 -6.79 -26.40 -15.31
C MET A 1 -7.54 -25.09 -15.06
N SER A 2 -6.93 -24.08 -14.44
CA SER A 2 -7.64 -22.88 -13.96
C SER A 2 -8.49 -22.25 -15.05
N ILE A 3 -9.77 -22.02 -14.77
CA ILE A 3 -10.78 -21.37 -15.62
C ILE A 3 -10.34 -19.93 -16.00
N PHE A 4 -9.40 -19.36 -15.23
CA PHE A 4 -8.96 -17.96 -15.31
C PHE A 4 -7.76 -17.71 -16.24
N LYS A 5 -7.19 -18.73 -16.90
CA LYS A 5 -6.12 -18.52 -17.86
C LYS A 5 -6.61 -17.62 -19.00
N ASN A 6 -6.14 -16.36 -19.00
CA ASN A 6 -6.33 -15.34 -20.05
C ASN A 6 -7.53 -14.38 -19.90
N LYS A 7 -8.07 -14.12 -18.71
CA LYS A 7 -9.10 -13.08 -18.55
C LYS A 7 -8.54 -11.65 -18.72
N THR A 8 -7.24 -11.47 -18.56
CA THR A 8 -6.58 -10.17 -18.85
C THR A 8 -5.25 -10.38 -19.57
N ASN A 9 -4.95 -9.51 -20.55
CA ASN A 9 -3.62 -9.45 -21.21
C ASN A 9 -2.61 -8.61 -20.40
N ILE A 10 -3.03 -8.03 -19.27
CA ILE A 10 -2.18 -7.18 -18.45
C ILE A 10 -1.28 -8.07 -17.60
N LYS A 11 0.02 -7.90 -17.79
CA LYS A 11 1.05 -8.57 -16.99
C LYS A 11 1.50 -7.66 -15.85
N VAL A 12 1.81 -8.25 -14.70
CA VAL A 12 2.49 -7.52 -13.63
C VAL A 12 3.86 -7.09 -14.13
N ASN A 13 4.11 -5.77 -14.12
CA ASN A 13 5.40 -5.18 -14.44
C ASN A 13 5.50 -3.79 -13.84
N VAL A 14 6.24 -3.65 -12.76
CA VAL A 14 6.50 -2.37 -12.09
C VAL A 14 8.00 -2.27 -11.85
N SER A 15 8.69 -1.46 -12.64
CA SER A 15 10.14 -1.27 -12.56
C SER A 15 10.54 0.11 -12.02
N SER A 16 9.56 0.94 -11.66
CA SER A 16 9.76 2.23 -10.98
C SER A 16 8.47 2.71 -10.31
N GLU A 17 8.59 3.60 -9.32
CA GLU A 17 7.44 4.25 -8.69
C GLU A 17 6.76 5.27 -9.60
N ILE A 18 7.47 5.85 -10.57
CA ILE A 18 7.01 7.00 -11.35
C ILE A 18 6.71 6.71 -12.83
N GLY A 19 6.98 5.51 -13.34
CA GLY A 19 6.58 5.13 -14.71
C GLY A 19 5.07 5.35 -14.90
N ARG A 20 4.64 5.75 -16.12
CA ARG A 20 3.20 5.93 -16.40
C ARG A 20 2.40 4.70 -15.97
N LEU A 21 1.33 4.93 -15.26
CA LEU A 21 0.47 3.88 -14.73
C LEU A 21 -0.44 3.33 -15.84
N ASN A 22 -0.35 2.03 -16.09
CA ASN A 22 -1.16 1.32 -17.09
C ASN A 22 -2.27 0.49 -16.46
N ALA A 23 -2.03 -0.01 -15.23
CA ALA A 23 -3.04 -0.75 -14.48
C ALA A 23 -2.80 -0.65 -12.98
N VAL A 24 -3.90 -0.58 -12.20
CA VAL A 24 -3.89 -0.48 -10.74
C VAL A 24 -4.97 -1.36 -10.13
N LEU A 25 -4.67 -1.94 -8.96
CA LEU A 25 -5.64 -2.62 -8.10
C LEU A 25 -6.05 -1.68 -6.96
N LEU A 26 -7.34 -1.49 -6.81
CA LEU A 26 -7.99 -0.68 -5.77
C LEU A 26 -9.01 -1.54 -5.01
N HIS A 27 -9.43 -1.08 -3.84
CA HIS A 27 -10.60 -1.60 -3.14
C HIS A 27 -11.43 -0.43 -2.62
N ARG A 28 -12.72 -0.38 -2.99
CA ARG A 28 -13.65 0.64 -2.46
C ARG A 28 -13.98 0.30 -1.01
N PRO A 29 -13.72 1.20 -0.04
CA PRO A 29 -14.12 0.98 1.34
C PRO A 29 -15.62 0.67 1.42
N GLY A 30 -15.95 -0.50 1.95
CA GLY A 30 -17.33 -1.00 2.05
C GLY A 30 -17.87 -0.93 3.48
N VAL A 31 -18.78 -1.86 3.79
CA VAL A 31 -19.39 -1.96 5.13
C VAL A 31 -18.36 -2.36 6.20
N GLU A 32 -17.25 -3.01 5.82
CA GLU A 32 -16.19 -3.42 6.74
C GLU A 32 -15.67 -2.24 7.59
N ILE A 33 -15.60 -1.01 7.03
CA ILE A 33 -15.18 0.15 7.83
C ILE A 33 -16.25 0.65 8.82
N GLU A 34 -17.54 0.38 8.57
CA GLU A 34 -18.63 0.68 9.52
C GLU A 34 -18.72 -0.33 10.66
N ARG A 35 -18.06 -1.49 10.51
CA ARG A 35 -18.02 -2.52 11.56
C ARG A 35 -17.10 -2.16 12.71
N MET A 36 -16.49 -1.00 12.66
CA MET A 36 -15.62 -0.47 13.69
C MET A 36 -16.41 0.20 14.82
N THR A 37 -15.94 -0.01 16.04
CA THR A 37 -16.51 0.58 17.26
C THR A 37 -15.36 1.05 18.15
N PRO A 38 -15.59 1.87 19.17
CA PRO A 38 -14.53 2.26 20.09
C PRO A 38 -13.79 1.10 20.76
N LEU A 39 -14.41 -0.10 20.80
CA LEU A 39 -13.80 -1.28 21.41
C LEU A 39 -12.77 -1.98 20.52
N ASN A 40 -12.87 -1.83 19.21
CA ASN A 40 -11.99 -2.51 18.24
C ASN A 40 -11.22 -1.57 17.30
N ALA A 41 -11.42 -0.26 17.38
CA ALA A 41 -10.76 0.69 16.50
C ALA A 41 -9.23 0.61 16.61
N HIS A 42 -8.70 0.50 17.82
CA HIS A 42 -7.25 0.35 18.04
C HIS A 42 -6.73 -1.00 17.53
N GLU A 43 -7.48 -2.11 17.73
CA GLU A 43 -7.14 -3.43 17.17
C GLU A 43 -7.15 -3.40 15.63
N ALA A 44 -8.09 -2.63 15.05
CA ALA A 44 -8.20 -2.41 13.60
C ALA A 44 -7.09 -1.49 13.04
N LEU A 45 -6.21 -0.95 13.89
CA LEU A 45 -5.09 -0.06 13.52
C LEU A 45 -5.53 1.31 12.99
N TYR A 46 -6.69 1.80 13.44
CA TYR A 46 -7.22 3.11 13.07
C TYR A 46 -7.00 4.12 14.20
N SER A 47 -6.75 5.36 13.84
CA SER A 47 -6.66 6.44 14.82
C SER A 47 -8.03 6.98 15.24
N ASP A 48 -9.10 6.71 14.47
CA ASP A 48 -10.46 7.13 14.77
C ASP A 48 -11.49 6.31 13.96
N ILE A 49 -12.78 6.40 14.34
CA ILE A 49 -13.89 5.77 13.63
C ILE A 49 -14.30 6.66 12.44
N LEU A 50 -14.42 6.06 11.26
CA LEU A 50 -14.72 6.78 10.02
C LEU A 50 -16.23 6.94 9.79
N ASN A 51 -16.62 8.06 9.20
CA ASN A 51 -17.95 8.27 8.63
C ASN A 51 -17.99 7.77 7.18
N LYS A 52 -18.62 6.61 6.95
CA LYS A 52 -18.65 5.96 5.62
C LYS A 52 -19.22 6.85 4.53
N ASN A 53 -20.27 7.61 4.79
CA ASN A 53 -20.87 8.50 3.78
C ASN A 53 -19.88 9.56 3.29
N ILE A 54 -19.01 10.05 4.18
CA ILE A 54 -17.95 11.00 3.81
C ILE A 54 -16.84 10.26 3.06
N VAL A 55 -16.41 9.09 3.57
CA VAL A 55 -15.42 8.24 2.89
C VAL A 55 -15.85 7.89 1.46
N ASP A 56 -17.12 7.52 1.24
CA ASP A 56 -17.63 7.19 -0.09
C ASP A 56 -17.47 8.38 -1.06
N ASN A 57 -17.75 9.61 -0.60
CA ASN A 57 -17.58 10.80 -1.42
C ASN A 57 -16.11 11.12 -1.71
N GLU A 58 -15.25 11.01 -0.69
CA GLU A 58 -13.81 11.23 -0.82
C GLU A 58 -13.18 10.20 -1.78
N TYR A 59 -13.52 8.92 -1.57
CA TYR A 59 -12.97 7.81 -2.35
C TYR A 59 -13.50 7.77 -3.78
N ARG A 60 -14.74 8.24 -4.03
CA ARG A 60 -15.31 8.32 -5.37
C ARG A 60 -14.47 9.15 -6.34
N TYR A 61 -14.03 10.33 -5.90
CA TYR A 61 -13.18 11.18 -6.75
C TYR A 61 -11.77 10.63 -6.88
N PHE A 62 -11.25 10.02 -5.82
CA PHE A 62 -9.99 9.28 -5.89
C PHE A 62 -10.03 8.18 -6.96
N CYS A 63 -11.01 7.27 -6.92
CA CYS A 63 -11.20 6.25 -7.95
C CYS A 63 -11.43 6.84 -9.33
N GLY A 64 -12.26 7.89 -9.42
CA GLY A 64 -12.59 8.54 -10.69
C GLY A 64 -11.38 9.07 -11.44
N VAL A 65 -10.35 9.55 -10.73
CA VAL A 65 -9.08 9.93 -11.35
C VAL A 65 -8.42 8.70 -12.01
N PHE A 66 -8.33 7.58 -11.30
CA PHE A 66 -7.73 6.36 -11.85
C PHE A 66 -8.55 5.77 -13.01
N GLU A 67 -9.87 5.72 -12.88
CA GLU A 67 -10.78 5.22 -13.93
C GLU A 67 -10.67 6.05 -15.22
N ARG A 68 -10.31 7.34 -15.09
CA ARG A 68 -10.12 8.23 -16.22
C ARG A 68 -8.81 8.03 -16.96
N ILE A 69 -7.73 7.66 -16.23
CA ILE A 69 -6.37 7.69 -16.78
C ILE A 69 -5.76 6.31 -17.02
N THR A 70 -6.30 5.24 -16.40
CA THR A 70 -5.70 3.91 -16.44
C THR A 70 -6.74 2.80 -16.35
N LYS A 71 -6.30 1.53 -16.51
CA LYS A 71 -7.14 0.36 -16.23
C LYS A 71 -7.20 0.12 -14.74
N VAL A 72 -8.38 0.17 -14.16
CA VAL A 72 -8.64 -0.14 -12.75
C VAL A 72 -9.20 -1.55 -12.60
N PHE A 73 -8.71 -2.27 -11.60
CA PHE A 73 -9.25 -3.50 -11.09
C PHE A 73 -9.68 -3.28 -9.63
N TYR A 74 -10.77 -3.93 -9.21
CA TYR A 74 -11.24 -3.86 -7.83
C TYR A 74 -11.13 -5.21 -7.16
N VAL A 75 -10.63 -5.21 -5.91
CA VAL A 75 -10.43 -6.45 -5.13
C VAL A 75 -11.73 -7.23 -4.99
N SER A 76 -12.86 -6.55 -4.66
CA SER A 76 -14.17 -7.18 -4.52
C SER A 76 -14.62 -7.92 -5.78
N ASP A 77 -14.47 -7.24 -6.94
CA ASP A 77 -14.93 -7.79 -8.22
C ASP A 77 -14.10 -9.00 -8.63
N LEU A 78 -12.77 -8.90 -8.45
CA LEU A 78 -11.86 -10.02 -8.74
C LEU A 78 -12.05 -11.18 -7.77
N LEU A 79 -12.35 -10.92 -6.50
CA LEU A 79 -12.63 -11.97 -5.52
C LEU A 79 -13.92 -12.71 -5.87
N GLU A 80 -15.01 -11.99 -6.16
CA GLU A 80 -16.28 -12.59 -6.58
C GLU A 80 -16.07 -13.52 -7.79
N GLU A 81 -15.34 -13.05 -8.79
CA GLU A 81 -15.02 -13.82 -9.99
C GLU A 81 -14.15 -15.07 -9.70
N LEU A 82 -13.17 -14.98 -8.79
CA LEU A 82 -12.33 -16.11 -8.40
C LEU A 82 -13.09 -17.18 -7.62
N LEU A 83 -14.12 -16.79 -6.87
CA LEU A 83 -14.97 -17.72 -6.09
C LEU A 83 -15.95 -18.52 -6.95
N GLU A 84 -16.03 -18.27 -8.27
CA GLU A 84 -16.73 -19.14 -9.23
C GLU A 84 -16.01 -20.49 -9.43
N ASP A 85 -14.73 -20.61 -9.07
CA ASP A 85 -13.98 -21.86 -9.09
C ASP A 85 -14.14 -22.57 -7.73
N ASP A 86 -14.83 -23.70 -7.71
CA ASP A 86 -15.18 -24.43 -6.47
C ASP A 86 -13.96 -24.82 -5.64
N ASP A 87 -12.85 -25.25 -6.27
CA ASP A 87 -11.63 -25.66 -5.57
C ASP A 87 -10.96 -24.44 -4.90
N LEU A 88 -10.89 -23.32 -5.61
CA LEU A 88 -10.33 -22.09 -5.09
C LEU A 88 -11.22 -21.48 -4.01
N CYS A 89 -12.55 -21.51 -4.20
CA CYS A 89 -13.54 -21.07 -3.24
C CYS A 89 -13.38 -21.84 -1.93
N ASN A 90 -13.41 -23.18 -1.99
CA ASN A 90 -13.21 -24.04 -0.81
C ASN A 90 -11.86 -23.76 -0.12
N SER A 91 -10.79 -23.61 -0.89
CA SER A 91 -9.47 -23.30 -0.36
C SER A 91 -9.42 -21.96 0.39
N LEU A 92 -9.99 -20.89 -0.18
CA LEU A 92 -10.02 -19.55 0.42
C LEU A 92 -10.87 -19.53 1.69
N ILE A 93 -12.05 -20.15 1.68
CA ILE A 93 -12.94 -20.23 2.85
C ILE A 93 -12.24 -21.00 3.97
N THR A 94 -11.70 -22.20 3.67
CA THR A 94 -11.03 -23.03 4.66
C THR A 94 -9.85 -22.32 5.31
N GLN A 95 -8.98 -21.68 4.51
CA GLN A 95 -7.85 -20.92 5.04
C GLN A 95 -8.29 -19.70 5.85
N SER A 96 -9.33 -18.98 5.41
CA SER A 96 -9.87 -17.82 6.12
C SER A 96 -10.49 -18.22 7.45
N CYS A 97 -11.24 -19.32 7.50
CA CYS A 97 -11.83 -19.85 8.74
C CYS A 97 -10.75 -20.36 9.70
N ALA A 98 -9.74 -21.06 9.19
CA ALA A 98 -8.61 -21.55 10.01
C ALA A 98 -7.82 -20.41 10.65
N ALA A 99 -7.62 -19.29 9.91
CA ALA A 99 -6.93 -18.12 10.43
C ALA A 99 -7.68 -17.44 11.61
N GLU A 100 -8.99 -17.65 11.73
CA GLU A 100 -9.84 -17.08 12.79
C GLU A 100 -10.32 -18.15 13.81
N GLY A 101 -9.97 -19.43 13.62
CA GLY A 101 -10.40 -20.54 14.49
C GLY A 101 -11.90 -20.81 14.39
N CYS A 102 -12.48 -20.72 13.20
CA CYS A 102 -13.90 -20.87 12.94
C CYS A 102 -14.20 -21.88 11.81
N GLU A 103 -13.43 -22.96 11.72
CA GLU A 103 -13.52 -23.99 10.66
C GLU A 103 -14.93 -24.60 10.52
N TYR A 104 -15.72 -24.55 11.58
CA TYR A 104 -17.11 -25.03 11.56
C TYR A 104 -18.05 -24.21 10.66
N LEU A 105 -17.61 -23.03 10.18
CA LEU A 105 -18.37 -22.21 9.24
C LEU A 105 -18.17 -22.61 7.77
N VAL A 106 -17.17 -23.43 7.46
CA VAL A 106 -16.80 -23.74 6.07
C VAL A 106 -18.00 -24.26 5.28
N ASP A 107 -18.73 -25.25 5.82
CA ASP A 107 -19.89 -25.85 5.15
C ASP A 107 -21.05 -24.85 4.97
N GLU A 108 -21.25 -23.92 5.92
CA GLU A 108 -22.27 -22.88 5.83
C GLU A 108 -21.93 -21.85 4.75
N LEU A 109 -20.66 -21.46 4.65
CA LEU A 109 -20.17 -20.51 3.65
C LEU A 109 -20.21 -21.12 2.24
N MET A 110 -19.83 -22.40 2.09
CA MET A 110 -19.83 -23.10 0.81
C MET A 110 -21.24 -23.28 0.17
N GLN A 111 -22.31 -23.07 0.95
CA GLN A 111 -23.70 -23.13 0.44
C GLN A 111 -24.17 -21.79 -0.14
N GLN A 112 -23.38 -20.75 -0.05
CA GLN A 112 -23.74 -19.40 -0.49
C GLN A 112 -23.29 -19.13 -1.93
N SER A 113 -23.78 -18.02 -2.50
CA SER A 113 -23.32 -17.58 -3.82
C SER A 113 -21.89 -17.00 -3.72
N PRO A 114 -21.07 -17.05 -4.80
CA PRO A 114 -19.75 -16.42 -4.85
C PRO A 114 -19.75 -14.97 -4.37
N LYS A 115 -20.77 -14.21 -4.73
CA LYS A 115 -20.98 -12.83 -4.32
C LYS A 115 -21.18 -12.69 -2.80
N ASP A 116 -22.01 -13.53 -2.21
CA ASP A 116 -22.26 -13.49 -0.77
C ASP A 116 -21.03 -13.94 0.02
N ILE A 117 -20.32 -14.97 -0.49
CA ILE A 117 -19.04 -15.41 0.09
C ILE A 117 -18.01 -14.28 0.05
N ALA A 118 -17.83 -13.61 -1.10
CA ALA A 118 -16.90 -12.48 -1.23
C ALA A 118 -17.22 -11.39 -0.22
N LYS A 119 -18.50 -11.06 -0.07
CA LYS A 119 -18.99 -10.10 0.90
C LYS A 119 -18.65 -10.51 2.33
N GLU A 120 -18.93 -11.75 2.72
CA GLU A 120 -18.68 -12.21 4.09
C GLU A 120 -17.17 -12.35 4.41
N LEU A 121 -16.35 -12.72 3.42
CA LEU A 121 -14.91 -12.74 3.58
C LEU A 121 -14.33 -11.33 3.83
N ILE A 122 -14.94 -10.29 3.25
CA ILE A 122 -14.51 -8.88 3.39
C ILE A 122 -15.19 -8.21 4.59
N GLU A 123 -16.53 -8.21 4.63
CA GLU A 123 -17.32 -7.49 5.64
C GLU A 123 -17.39 -8.21 7.00
N GLY A 124 -16.93 -9.47 7.06
CA GLY A 124 -16.95 -10.31 8.23
C GLY A 124 -18.27 -11.04 8.45
N PHE A 125 -18.21 -12.18 9.14
CA PHE A 125 -19.35 -12.99 9.52
C PHE A 125 -19.70 -12.77 10.99
N PRO A 126 -20.85 -12.15 11.32
CA PRO A 126 -21.21 -11.83 12.69
C PRO A 126 -21.63 -13.06 13.48
N TYR A 127 -21.38 -13.05 14.81
CA TYR A 127 -22.03 -13.98 15.72
C TYR A 127 -23.54 -13.80 15.68
N ARG A 128 -24.29 -14.87 15.53
CA ARG A 128 -25.75 -14.81 15.63
C ARG A 128 -26.14 -14.63 17.09
N LYS A 129 -26.86 -13.54 17.39
CA LYS A 129 -27.41 -13.26 18.70
C LYS A 129 -28.26 -14.47 19.18
N GLY A 130 -27.88 -15.11 20.29
CA GLY A 130 -28.60 -16.26 20.86
C GLY A 130 -27.85 -17.58 20.83
N LYS A 131 -26.81 -17.78 19.99
CA LYS A 131 -25.99 -19.00 20.01
C LYS A 131 -24.87 -18.95 21.07
N ASP A 132 -24.32 -17.76 21.35
CA ASP A 132 -23.32 -17.53 22.38
C ASP A 132 -23.35 -16.05 22.83
N PRO A 133 -24.17 -15.69 23.85
CA PRO A 133 -24.33 -14.31 24.27
C PRO A 133 -23.06 -13.70 24.86
N GLU A 134 -22.19 -14.49 25.50
CA GLU A 134 -20.95 -14.02 26.13
C GLU A 134 -19.93 -13.71 25.03
N ARG A 135 -19.71 -14.62 24.10
CA ARG A 135 -18.84 -14.38 22.93
C ARG A 135 -19.35 -13.27 22.02
N TYR A 136 -20.66 -13.08 21.89
CA TYR A 136 -21.22 -11.94 21.15
C TYR A 136 -20.90 -10.61 21.83
N ALA A 137 -20.85 -10.56 23.15
CA ALA A 137 -20.50 -9.36 23.89
C ALA A 137 -19.00 -9.04 23.78
N GLU A 138 -18.15 -10.07 23.78
CA GLU A 138 -16.69 -9.94 23.69
C GLU A 138 -16.21 -9.80 22.23
N ARG A 139 -16.79 -10.57 21.32
CA ARG A 139 -16.34 -10.69 19.92
C ARG A 139 -17.55 -10.74 19.00
N ARG A 140 -17.93 -9.61 18.43
CA ARG A 140 -19.12 -9.48 17.57
C ARG A 140 -19.06 -10.31 16.28
N TYR A 141 -17.88 -10.74 15.87
CA TYR A 141 -17.63 -11.45 14.61
C TYR A 141 -16.97 -12.80 14.88
N VAL A 142 -17.45 -13.80 14.17
CA VAL A 142 -16.81 -15.11 14.07
C VAL A 142 -15.63 -15.00 13.08
N LEU A 143 -15.92 -14.43 11.91
CA LEU A 143 -14.91 -14.07 10.93
C LEU A 143 -14.81 -12.53 10.96
N ARG A 144 -13.66 -11.97 11.36
CA ARG A 144 -13.50 -10.52 11.51
C ARG A 144 -13.58 -9.80 10.15
N PRO A 145 -14.12 -8.57 10.08
CA PRO A 145 -14.01 -7.73 8.90
C PRO A 145 -12.55 -7.46 8.51
N LEU A 146 -12.29 -7.27 7.23
CA LEU A 146 -11.00 -6.84 6.71
C LEU A 146 -10.95 -5.31 6.65
N TYR A 147 -10.89 -4.67 7.83
CA TYR A 147 -10.99 -3.22 7.99
C TYR A 147 -10.04 -2.43 7.10
N ASN A 148 -8.83 -2.96 6.84
CA ASN A 148 -7.75 -2.27 6.14
C ASN A 148 -7.61 -2.68 4.67
N LEU A 149 -8.56 -3.45 4.10
CA LEU A 149 -8.45 -4.00 2.75
C LEU A 149 -8.30 -2.93 1.66
N PHE A 150 -8.82 -1.71 1.88
CA PHE A 150 -8.66 -0.61 0.94
C PHE A 150 -7.22 -0.02 0.90
N PHE A 151 -6.37 -0.35 1.87
CA PHE A 151 -4.93 -0.15 1.78
C PHE A 151 -4.28 -1.29 1.00
N THR A 152 -4.53 -1.31 -0.29
CA THR A 152 -4.13 -2.39 -1.20
C THR A 152 -2.62 -2.53 -1.36
N ARG A 153 -1.86 -1.50 -0.96
CA ARG A 153 -0.40 -1.47 -1.01
C ARG A 153 0.26 -2.36 0.02
N ASP A 154 -0.30 -2.43 1.23
CA ASP A 154 0.44 -2.98 2.37
C ASP A 154 0.52 -4.50 2.32
N ALA A 155 -0.59 -5.17 2.02
CA ALA A 155 -0.67 -6.64 1.99
C ALA A 155 -0.08 -7.24 0.71
N SER A 156 0.05 -6.46 -0.37
CA SER A 156 0.67 -6.89 -1.63
C SER A 156 1.39 -5.76 -2.34
N SER A 157 2.52 -6.04 -2.97
CA SER A 157 3.25 -5.06 -3.77
C SER A 157 3.89 -5.69 -5.00
N SER A 158 3.68 -5.06 -6.17
CA SER A 158 4.42 -5.44 -7.38
C SER A 158 5.87 -5.05 -7.22
N VAL A 159 6.76 -6.00 -7.45
CA VAL A 159 8.21 -5.80 -7.47
C VAL A 159 8.75 -6.39 -8.76
N TYR A 160 8.93 -5.54 -9.75
CA TYR A 160 9.29 -5.90 -11.12
C TYR A 160 8.20 -6.76 -11.79
N ASP A 161 8.50 -7.99 -12.16
CA ASP A 161 7.62 -8.95 -12.86
C ASP A 161 6.88 -9.93 -11.93
N ARG A 162 6.99 -9.74 -10.62
CA ARG A 162 6.39 -10.59 -9.59
C ARG A 162 5.67 -9.78 -8.53
N VAL A 163 4.91 -10.45 -7.67
CA VAL A 163 4.21 -9.82 -6.54
C VAL A 163 4.73 -10.36 -5.22
N LEU A 164 5.14 -9.44 -4.36
CA LEU A 164 5.43 -9.71 -2.97
C LEU A 164 4.09 -9.75 -2.21
N ILE A 165 3.70 -10.92 -1.74
CA ILE A 165 2.63 -11.09 -0.77
C ILE A 165 3.26 -10.89 0.60
N ASN A 166 2.93 -9.77 1.21
CA ASN A 166 3.58 -9.30 2.42
C ASN A 166 3.17 -10.12 3.64
N SER A 167 4.11 -10.32 4.55
CA SER A 167 3.85 -10.99 5.82
C SER A 167 3.49 -9.95 6.88
N MET A 168 2.20 -9.67 6.96
CA MET A 168 1.67 -8.62 7.83
C MET A 168 2.09 -8.82 9.29
N SER A 169 2.56 -7.75 9.92
CA SER A 169 3.03 -7.75 11.31
C SER A 169 1.89 -7.90 12.32
N PHE A 170 0.65 -7.50 11.95
CA PHE A 170 -0.51 -7.55 12.81
C PHE A 170 -1.54 -8.58 12.34
N ASP A 171 -2.03 -9.40 13.27
CA ASP A 171 -2.94 -10.53 12.99
C ASP A 171 -4.24 -10.09 12.30
N VAL A 172 -4.75 -8.91 12.62
CA VAL A 172 -5.98 -8.36 12.03
C VAL A 172 -5.92 -8.23 10.51
N ARG A 173 -4.71 -8.11 9.93
CA ARG A 173 -4.48 -7.95 8.49
C ARG A 173 -4.03 -9.24 7.78
N LYS A 174 -3.68 -10.30 8.50
CA LYS A 174 -3.09 -11.51 7.89
C LYS A 174 -3.99 -12.19 6.86
N ARG A 175 -5.33 -12.13 7.05
CA ARG A 175 -6.27 -12.72 6.08
C ARG A 175 -6.33 -11.99 4.74
N GLU A 176 -5.96 -10.69 4.71
CA GLU A 176 -5.86 -9.94 3.45
C GLU A 176 -4.92 -10.64 2.46
N ASN A 177 -3.83 -11.22 2.95
CA ASN A 177 -2.83 -11.93 2.14
C ASN A 177 -3.40 -13.10 1.33
N LEU A 178 -4.39 -13.79 1.87
CA LEU A 178 -5.04 -14.92 1.20
C LEU A 178 -5.75 -14.45 -0.08
N ILE A 179 -6.47 -13.33 0.02
CA ILE A 179 -7.19 -12.73 -1.10
C ILE A 179 -6.20 -12.23 -2.17
N TYR A 180 -5.20 -11.46 -1.76
CA TYR A 180 -4.20 -10.94 -2.72
C TYR A 180 -3.39 -12.06 -3.37
N LYS A 181 -2.98 -13.09 -2.61
CA LYS A 181 -2.29 -14.27 -3.16
C LYS A 181 -3.16 -14.98 -4.22
N ALA A 182 -4.45 -15.14 -3.95
CA ALA A 182 -5.38 -15.74 -4.90
C ALA A 182 -5.52 -14.88 -6.18
N ILE A 183 -5.73 -13.58 -6.04
CA ILE A 183 -5.87 -12.64 -7.17
C ILE A 183 -4.61 -12.71 -8.06
N PHE A 184 -3.43 -12.52 -7.49
CA PHE A 184 -2.21 -12.43 -8.30
C PHE A 184 -1.79 -13.76 -8.91
N LYS A 185 -1.96 -14.86 -8.17
CA LYS A 185 -1.61 -16.20 -8.65
C LYS A 185 -2.60 -16.74 -9.69
N HIS A 186 -3.90 -16.55 -9.48
CA HIS A 186 -4.92 -17.22 -10.29
C HIS A 186 -5.51 -16.30 -11.37
N TYR A 187 -5.74 -15.02 -11.08
CA TYR A 187 -6.30 -14.08 -12.07
C TYR A 187 -5.21 -13.52 -12.99
N PHE A 188 -4.11 -12.99 -12.43
CA PHE A 188 -3.01 -12.42 -13.22
C PHE A 188 -1.97 -13.47 -13.64
N GLY A 189 -1.95 -14.66 -13.04
CA GLY A 189 -1.02 -15.74 -13.37
C GLY A 189 0.44 -15.36 -13.15
N CYS A 190 0.73 -14.44 -12.22
CA CYS A 190 2.09 -13.99 -11.95
C CYS A 190 2.77 -14.80 -10.84
N GLU A 191 4.10 -14.75 -10.81
CA GLU A 191 4.88 -15.28 -9.70
C GLU A 191 4.62 -14.48 -8.43
N VAL A 192 4.32 -15.17 -7.34
CA VAL A 192 4.19 -14.57 -6.01
C VAL A 192 5.34 -15.03 -5.13
N ILE A 193 5.90 -14.09 -4.35
CA ILE A 193 6.96 -14.34 -3.40
C ILE A 193 6.51 -13.90 -1.99
N ASN A 194 6.97 -14.59 -0.96
CA ASN A 194 6.61 -14.29 0.42
C ASN A 194 7.80 -14.48 1.34
N ALA A 195 8.07 -13.51 2.19
CA ALA A 195 9.20 -13.52 3.11
C ALA A 195 9.10 -14.66 4.14
N GLN A 196 7.91 -14.99 4.64
CA GLN A 196 7.72 -16.06 5.62
C GLN A 196 7.86 -17.47 5.03
N GLU A 197 7.69 -17.65 3.72
CA GLU A 197 8.04 -18.91 3.06
C GLU A 197 9.55 -19.15 3.03
N TRP A 198 10.35 -18.06 3.03
CA TRP A 198 11.81 -18.13 3.13
C TRP A 198 12.28 -18.22 4.59
N ASN A 199 11.72 -17.42 5.49
CA ASN A 199 12.01 -17.43 6.93
C ASN A 199 10.74 -17.01 7.71
N SER A 200 10.23 -17.91 8.56
CA SER A 200 8.96 -17.69 9.30
C SER A 200 8.96 -16.46 10.23
N LYS A 201 10.11 -15.86 10.49
CA LYS A 201 10.25 -14.64 11.30
C LYS A 201 10.46 -13.39 10.47
N ALA A 202 10.50 -13.50 9.13
CA ALA A 202 10.69 -12.35 8.26
C ALA A 202 9.37 -11.61 8.04
N HIS A 203 9.40 -10.30 8.20
CA HIS A 203 8.24 -9.43 7.96
C HIS A 203 8.56 -8.39 6.90
N THR A 204 7.60 -8.21 5.98
CA THR A 204 7.60 -7.15 4.96
C THR A 204 6.19 -6.57 4.86
N GLU A 205 6.09 -5.26 4.64
CA GLU A 205 4.84 -4.59 4.24
C GLU A 205 5.12 -3.65 3.06
N GLY A 206 4.16 -3.53 2.13
CA GLY A 206 4.40 -2.88 0.84
C GLY A 206 4.58 -1.37 0.90
N GLY A 207 4.12 -0.71 1.97
CA GLY A 207 4.39 0.70 2.22
C GLY A 207 5.88 1.00 2.44
N ASP A 208 6.64 0.00 2.91
CA ASP A 208 8.09 0.09 3.08
C ASP A 208 8.88 -0.18 1.80
N VAL A 209 8.29 -0.80 0.78
CA VAL A 209 9.01 -1.22 -0.43
C VAL A 209 8.69 -0.27 -1.57
N GLN A 210 9.70 0.49 -2.01
CA GLN A 210 9.61 1.39 -3.16
C GLN A 210 10.62 1.01 -4.24
N ILE A 211 10.18 1.03 -5.50
CA ILE A 211 11.02 0.69 -6.64
C ILE A 211 11.55 1.97 -7.25
N GLY A 212 12.82 2.28 -7.02
CA GLY A 212 13.46 3.44 -7.63
C GLY A 212 13.67 3.25 -9.12
N ARG A 213 14.25 2.11 -9.50
CA ARG A 213 14.59 1.73 -10.88
C ARG A 213 14.69 0.20 -10.95
N SER A 214 14.85 -0.37 -12.14
CA SER A 214 14.99 -1.82 -12.37
C SER A 214 16.13 -2.48 -11.59
N ASP A 215 17.09 -1.71 -11.07
CA ASP A 215 18.26 -2.14 -10.29
C ASP A 215 18.29 -1.53 -8.87
N LEU A 216 17.18 -0.90 -8.42
CA LEU A 216 17.13 -0.21 -7.14
C LEU A 216 15.81 -0.40 -6.40
N LEU A 217 15.90 -0.88 -5.15
CA LEU A 217 14.83 -0.79 -4.15
C LEU A 217 15.19 0.20 -3.04
N CYS A 218 14.21 0.94 -2.56
CA CYS A 218 14.29 1.71 -1.32
C CYS A 218 13.36 1.04 -0.30
N ILE A 219 13.88 0.73 0.89
CA ILE A 219 13.15 -0.05 1.90
C ILE A 219 13.19 0.66 3.24
N GLY A 220 12.03 0.78 3.89
CA GLY A 220 11.91 1.19 5.29
C GLY A 220 12.20 0.01 6.21
N GLU A 221 13.02 0.21 7.23
CA GLU A 221 13.23 -0.75 8.32
C GLU A 221 12.56 -0.21 9.59
N GLY A 222 11.53 -0.89 10.08
CA GLY A 222 10.74 -0.42 11.20
C GLY A 222 9.93 -1.53 11.87
N ILE A 223 8.76 -1.16 12.38
CA ILE A 223 7.86 -2.09 13.06
C ILE A 223 7.10 -3.03 12.10
N ARG A 224 7.11 -2.72 10.80
CA ARG A 224 6.36 -3.44 9.76
C ARG A 224 7.26 -4.29 8.87
N THR A 225 8.44 -3.76 8.52
CA THR A 225 9.46 -4.49 7.76
C THR A 225 10.72 -4.60 8.61
N ASP A 226 11.17 -5.82 8.85
CA ASP A 226 12.33 -6.09 9.69
C ASP A 226 13.60 -6.42 8.86
N ALA A 227 14.74 -6.52 9.55
CA ALA A 227 16.02 -6.87 8.92
C ALA A 227 15.96 -8.19 8.13
N LYS A 228 15.17 -9.18 8.60
CA LYS A 228 15.02 -10.47 7.89
C LYS A 228 14.19 -10.33 6.62
N GLY A 229 13.19 -9.45 6.61
CA GLY A 229 12.46 -9.09 5.40
C GLY A 229 13.38 -8.42 4.36
N ILE A 230 14.30 -7.57 4.82
CA ILE A 230 15.31 -6.95 3.95
C ILE A 230 16.30 -8.00 3.42
N GLU A 231 16.78 -8.92 4.28
CA GLU A 231 17.64 -10.04 3.87
C GLU A 231 16.94 -10.92 2.81
N PHE A 232 15.65 -11.20 2.98
CA PHE A 232 14.85 -11.93 1.99
C PHE A 232 14.83 -11.22 0.64
N LEU A 233 14.58 -9.90 0.61
CA LEU A 233 14.57 -9.13 -0.64
C LEU A 233 15.97 -9.10 -1.27
N ALA A 234 17.02 -8.90 -0.47
CA ALA A 234 18.40 -8.97 -0.95
C ALA A 234 18.74 -10.34 -1.54
N HIS A 235 18.32 -11.42 -0.87
CA HIS A 235 18.50 -12.78 -1.38
C HIS A 235 17.73 -13.03 -2.68
N THR A 236 16.46 -12.61 -2.73
CA THR A 236 15.58 -12.79 -3.91
C THR A 236 16.16 -12.15 -5.16
N PHE A 237 16.81 -11.00 -5.01
CA PHE A 237 17.40 -10.25 -6.14
C PHE A 237 18.93 -10.39 -6.27
N SER A 238 19.58 -11.27 -5.48
CA SER A 238 21.03 -11.46 -5.44
C SER A 238 21.65 -11.89 -6.78
N ASN A 239 20.90 -12.57 -7.62
CA ASN A 239 21.36 -13.03 -8.94
C ASN A 239 21.29 -11.94 -10.02
N ARG A 240 20.76 -10.76 -9.71
CA ARG A 240 20.76 -9.62 -10.64
C ARG A 240 22.15 -8.99 -10.66
N PRO A 241 22.67 -8.64 -11.85
CA PRO A 241 23.92 -7.88 -11.94
C PRO A 241 23.70 -6.46 -11.41
N LYS A 242 24.56 -5.98 -10.52
CA LYS A 242 24.54 -4.60 -9.99
C LYS A 242 23.19 -4.17 -9.44
N PHE A 243 22.72 -4.91 -8.42
CA PHE A 243 21.46 -4.56 -7.76
C PHE A 243 21.74 -3.77 -6.47
N ASN A 244 20.88 -2.80 -6.17
CA ASN A 244 21.05 -1.89 -5.05
C ASN A 244 19.80 -1.90 -4.16
N ILE A 245 20.01 -1.85 -2.85
CA ILE A 245 18.95 -1.61 -1.88
C ILE A 245 19.38 -0.46 -0.97
N ILE A 246 18.55 0.57 -0.86
CA ILE A 246 18.72 1.62 0.13
C ILE A 246 17.76 1.36 1.27
N VAL A 247 18.30 1.17 2.46
CA VAL A 247 17.54 0.93 3.69
C VAL A 247 17.54 2.20 4.53
N GLN A 248 16.36 2.66 4.91
CA GLN A 248 16.17 3.75 5.85
C GLN A 248 15.52 3.22 7.12
N GLN A 249 16.21 3.33 8.26
CA GLN A 249 15.61 3.02 9.55
C GLN A 249 14.55 4.05 9.92
N LEU A 250 13.37 3.57 10.33
CA LEU A 250 12.23 4.37 10.76
C LEU A 250 12.12 4.42 12.28
N PRO A 251 11.62 5.52 12.85
CA PRO A 251 11.22 5.57 14.25
C PRO A 251 10.06 4.62 14.54
N HIS A 252 10.00 4.07 15.77
CA HIS A 252 8.87 3.25 16.18
C HIS A 252 7.70 4.07 16.73
N GLN A 253 7.90 5.35 16.99
CA GLN A 253 6.92 6.30 17.47
C GLN A 253 7.19 7.68 16.87
N PRO A 254 6.15 8.49 16.63
CA PRO A 254 4.72 8.15 16.71
C PRO A 254 4.28 7.15 15.62
N ASP A 255 3.05 6.63 15.77
CA ASP A 255 2.49 5.59 14.89
C ASP A 255 2.38 6.01 13.40
N SER A 256 2.50 7.29 13.09
CA SER A 256 2.53 7.79 11.71
C SER A 256 3.78 7.39 10.90
N PHE A 257 4.83 6.87 11.55
CA PHE A 257 6.06 6.41 10.87
C PHE A 257 6.01 4.90 10.56
N ILE A 258 4.81 4.37 10.29
CA ILE A 258 4.60 2.94 10.06
C ILE A 258 5.35 2.39 8.85
N HIS A 259 5.52 3.20 7.79
CA HIS A 259 6.16 2.80 6.56
C HIS A 259 7.04 3.91 5.98
N LEU A 260 7.95 3.55 5.07
CA LEU A 260 8.79 4.50 4.35
C LEU A 260 7.97 5.53 3.57
N ASP A 261 6.86 5.13 2.95
CA ASP A 261 6.01 6.01 2.15
C ASP A 261 5.26 7.08 2.97
N MET A 262 5.29 6.98 4.30
CA MET A 262 4.77 8.02 5.19
C MET A 262 5.76 9.19 5.39
N VAL A 263 7.01 9.03 4.96
CA VAL A 263 8.09 10.03 5.13
C VAL A 263 8.87 10.31 3.85
N TYR A 264 8.71 9.44 2.84
CA TYR A 264 9.39 9.57 1.54
C TYR A 264 8.58 8.94 0.42
N THR A 265 8.38 9.66 -0.69
CA THR A 265 7.86 9.10 -1.95
C THR A 265 8.51 9.77 -3.16
N PHE A 266 8.67 9.02 -4.25
CA PHE A 266 9.11 9.56 -5.53
C PHE A 266 7.99 10.37 -6.18
N LEU A 267 8.32 11.56 -6.70
CA LEU A 267 7.37 12.44 -7.41
C LEU A 267 7.68 12.51 -8.91
N ASP A 268 8.96 12.57 -9.26
CA ASP A 268 9.44 12.69 -10.63
C ASP A 268 10.85 12.06 -10.74
N ARG A 269 11.48 12.14 -11.90
CA ARG A 269 12.85 11.66 -12.13
C ARG A 269 13.89 12.33 -11.26
N ASP A 270 13.65 13.60 -10.88
CA ASP A 270 14.55 14.47 -10.13
C ASP A 270 13.91 15.09 -8.88
N ARG A 271 12.70 14.65 -8.51
CA ARG A 271 11.95 15.20 -7.37
C ARG A 271 11.42 14.09 -6.47
N CYS A 272 11.49 14.31 -5.16
CA CYS A 272 10.87 13.45 -4.16
C CYS A 272 10.14 14.28 -3.11
N MET A 273 9.07 13.73 -2.55
CA MET A 273 8.46 14.24 -1.31
C MET A 273 9.23 13.66 -0.13
N MET A 274 9.55 14.49 0.85
CA MET A 274 10.32 14.05 2.00
C MET A 274 9.89 14.77 3.29
N TYR A 275 9.84 14.03 4.39
CA TYR A 275 9.78 14.62 5.72
C TYR A 275 11.18 15.06 6.13
N GLU A 276 11.39 16.38 6.32
CA GLU A 276 12.72 16.98 6.46
C GLU A 276 13.55 16.41 7.63
N PRO A 277 12.97 16.09 8.82
CA PRO A 277 13.73 15.46 9.91
C PRO A 277 14.41 14.15 9.53
N MET A 278 13.85 13.37 8.57
CA MET A 278 14.50 12.17 8.04
C MET A 278 15.80 12.51 7.29
N LEU A 279 15.81 13.60 6.51
CA LEU A 279 16.99 14.05 5.78
C LEU A 279 18.06 14.59 6.72
N ARG A 280 17.67 15.46 7.66
CA ARG A 280 18.60 16.12 8.58
C ARG A 280 19.02 15.27 9.77
N LYS A 281 18.41 14.09 9.95
CA LYS A 281 18.61 13.22 11.11
C LYS A 281 18.32 13.93 12.44
N THR A 282 17.24 14.68 12.48
CA THR A 282 16.79 15.44 13.65
C THR A 282 15.47 14.89 14.19
N ALA A 283 15.03 15.39 15.33
CA ALA A 283 13.79 15.00 16.00
C ALA A 283 13.70 13.44 16.12
N GLU A 284 12.61 12.83 15.68
CA GLU A 284 12.35 11.41 15.79
C GLU A 284 13.35 10.56 14.97
N PHE A 285 14.04 11.15 14.00
CA PHE A 285 15.04 10.47 13.17
C PHE A 285 16.48 10.59 13.68
N ALA A 286 16.68 11.19 14.87
CA ALA A 286 18.00 11.26 15.49
C ALA A 286 18.53 9.83 15.73
N GLY A 287 19.74 9.55 15.23
CA GLY A 287 20.38 8.24 15.33
C GLY A 287 19.83 7.13 14.41
N LYS A 288 18.86 7.43 13.54
CA LYS A 288 18.36 6.46 12.56
C LYS A 288 19.33 6.32 11.39
N ALA A 289 19.74 5.08 11.11
CA ALA A 289 20.71 4.79 10.06
C ALA A 289 20.08 4.85 8.65
N THR A 290 20.93 5.14 7.67
CA THR A 290 20.66 4.92 6.26
C THR A 290 21.79 4.06 5.71
N THR A 291 21.46 2.90 5.15
CA THR A 291 22.44 1.93 4.64
C THR A 291 22.19 1.67 3.16
N TRP A 292 23.21 1.76 2.35
CA TRP A 292 23.18 1.28 0.96
C TRP A 292 23.79 -0.13 0.90
N ILE A 293 23.01 -1.08 0.40
CA ILE A 293 23.43 -2.46 0.16
C ILE A 293 23.69 -2.60 -1.35
N GLU A 294 24.94 -2.79 -1.70
CA GLU A 294 25.38 -3.07 -3.07
C GLU A 294 25.48 -4.58 -3.28
N ILE A 295 24.80 -5.09 -4.31
CA ILE A 295 24.80 -6.50 -4.70
C ILE A 295 25.38 -6.60 -6.11
N ASP A 296 26.50 -7.31 -6.27
CA ASP A 296 27.15 -7.55 -7.56
C ASP A 296 27.63 -8.99 -7.67
N GLY A 297 27.03 -9.76 -8.60
CA GLY A 297 27.36 -11.15 -8.83
C GLY A 297 27.30 -12.03 -7.58
N GLY A 298 26.31 -11.81 -6.72
CA GLY A 298 26.11 -12.52 -5.46
C GLY A 298 26.98 -12.01 -4.29
N LYS A 299 27.86 -11.04 -4.52
CA LYS A 299 28.62 -10.38 -3.45
C LYS A 299 27.81 -9.22 -2.90
N VAL A 300 27.68 -9.17 -1.58
CA VAL A 300 26.93 -8.14 -0.86
C VAL A 300 27.90 -7.25 -0.09
N LYS A 301 27.78 -5.94 -0.27
CA LYS A 301 28.52 -4.93 0.50
C LYS A 301 27.56 -3.96 1.14
N TYR A 302 27.89 -3.50 2.34
CA TYR A 302 27.10 -2.53 3.10
C TYR A 302 27.88 -1.23 3.22
N HIS A 303 27.19 -0.10 2.93
CA HIS A 303 27.76 1.24 3.00
C HIS A 303 26.88 2.12 3.88
N ASP A 304 27.43 2.68 4.93
CA ASP A 304 26.75 3.67 5.74
C ASP A 304 26.68 4.98 4.99
N CYS A 305 25.49 5.57 4.90
CA CYS A 305 25.23 6.84 4.25
C CYS A 305 24.74 7.88 5.27
N LYS A 306 25.08 9.13 5.04
CA LYS A 306 24.64 10.23 5.89
C LYS A 306 23.11 10.33 5.96
N ASN A 307 22.47 10.19 4.80
CA ASN A 307 21.01 10.20 4.64
C ASN A 307 20.59 9.56 3.32
N MET A 308 19.28 9.47 3.09
CA MET A 308 18.71 8.83 1.93
C MET A 308 19.09 9.50 0.60
N LEU A 309 19.20 10.85 0.54
CA LEU A 309 19.58 11.56 -0.69
C LEU A 309 21.03 11.26 -1.09
N GLU A 310 21.93 11.16 -0.12
CA GLU A 310 23.30 10.74 -0.39
C GLU A 310 23.36 9.30 -0.94
N ALA A 311 22.63 8.38 -0.31
CA ALA A 311 22.53 7.00 -0.78
C ALA A 311 21.99 6.92 -2.21
N LEU A 312 20.91 7.67 -2.51
CA LEU A 312 20.34 7.77 -3.86
C LEU A 312 21.34 8.33 -4.87
N LYS A 313 22.13 9.33 -4.48
CA LYS A 313 23.15 9.92 -5.33
C LYS A 313 24.26 8.93 -5.70
N HIS A 314 24.67 8.06 -4.78
CA HIS A 314 25.64 6.99 -5.07
C HIS A 314 25.17 6.00 -6.14
N VAL A 315 23.86 5.78 -6.25
CA VAL A 315 23.27 4.91 -7.28
C VAL A 315 22.73 5.66 -8.51
N GLY A 316 23.11 6.95 -8.64
CA GLY A 316 22.82 7.76 -9.83
C GLY A 316 21.47 8.50 -9.81
N PHE A 317 20.83 8.64 -8.66
CA PHE A 317 19.66 9.50 -8.48
C PHE A 317 20.06 10.80 -7.80
N ASP A 318 20.02 11.91 -8.53
CA ASP A 318 20.22 13.25 -7.96
C ASP A 318 18.87 13.91 -7.72
N MET A 319 18.33 13.69 -6.52
CA MET A 319 16.95 14.05 -6.16
C MET A 319 16.93 15.38 -5.40
N GLU A 320 16.04 16.27 -5.82
CA GLU A 320 15.74 17.50 -5.07
C GLU A 320 14.45 17.29 -4.25
N PRO A 321 14.50 17.42 -2.92
CA PRO A 321 13.36 17.16 -2.06
C PRO A 321 12.37 18.32 -2.07
N VAL A 322 11.08 18.00 -2.07
CA VAL A 322 9.99 18.88 -1.64
C VAL A 322 9.60 18.45 -0.23
N PHE A 323 9.57 19.38 0.72
CA PHE A 323 9.32 19.04 2.11
C PHE A 323 7.83 19.00 2.44
N CYS A 324 7.40 17.89 3.02
CA CYS A 324 6.07 17.76 3.61
C CYS A 324 5.86 18.83 4.68
N GLY A 325 4.79 19.63 4.55
CA GLY A 325 4.48 20.75 5.45
C GLY A 325 5.32 22.01 5.24
N GLY A 326 6.20 22.06 4.20
CA GLY A 326 7.06 23.21 3.92
C GLY A 326 8.22 23.37 4.92
N ASP A 327 8.52 24.60 5.35
CA ASP A 327 9.73 24.93 6.12
C ASP A 327 9.52 24.93 7.64
N ASP A 328 8.28 24.85 8.13
CA ASP A 328 7.95 24.91 9.56
C ASP A 328 7.80 23.50 10.15
N LEU A 329 8.64 23.16 11.13
CA LEU A 329 8.66 21.82 11.75
C LEU A 329 7.31 21.42 12.38
N TRP A 330 6.57 22.36 13.00
CA TRP A 330 5.25 22.06 13.57
C TRP A 330 4.24 21.69 12.48
N VAL A 331 4.29 22.40 11.38
CA VAL A 331 3.44 22.12 10.20
C VAL A 331 3.86 20.80 9.58
N GLN A 332 5.16 20.55 9.43
CA GLN A 332 5.69 19.27 8.94
C GLN A 332 5.17 18.08 9.76
N GLN A 333 5.25 18.13 11.09
CA GLN A 333 4.75 17.08 11.98
C GLN A 333 3.24 16.87 11.84
N ARG A 334 2.46 17.97 11.78
CA ARG A 334 1.00 17.90 11.60
C ARG A 334 0.57 17.30 10.28
N GLU A 335 1.22 17.69 9.18
CA GLU A 335 0.84 17.19 7.85
C GLU A 335 1.40 15.79 7.59
N GLN A 336 2.57 15.44 8.13
CA GLN A 336 3.10 14.08 8.11
C GLN A 336 2.13 13.11 8.82
N TRP A 337 1.58 13.47 10.00
CA TRP A 337 0.56 12.70 10.69
C TRP A 337 -0.65 12.38 9.80
N HIS A 338 -1.00 13.29 8.89
CA HIS A 338 -2.09 13.13 7.93
C HIS A 338 -1.60 12.67 6.55
N SER A 339 -0.55 11.84 6.52
CA SER A 339 -0.02 11.25 5.29
C SER A 339 0.43 12.28 4.24
N GLY A 340 0.96 13.44 4.71
CA GLY A 340 1.38 14.53 3.82
C GLY A 340 2.57 14.20 2.92
N ALA A 341 3.33 13.15 3.22
CA ALA A 341 4.40 12.67 2.35
C ALA A 341 3.97 11.49 1.45
N ASN A 342 2.75 10.96 1.63
CA ASN A 342 2.28 9.74 0.97
C ASN A 342 1.60 10.03 -0.37
N PHE A 343 2.40 10.47 -1.35
CA PHE A 343 1.93 10.70 -2.73
C PHE A 343 2.05 9.44 -3.58
N PHE A 344 1.15 9.31 -4.55
CA PHE A 344 1.21 8.27 -5.56
C PHE A 344 1.44 8.90 -6.95
N ALA A 345 2.45 8.44 -7.67
CA ALA A 345 2.72 8.95 -9.01
C ALA A 345 1.84 8.23 -10.06
N LEU A 346 1.12 9.02 -10.85
CA LEU A 346 0.31 8.58 -12.00
C LEU A 346 1.18 8.44 -13.26
N ALA A 347 2.20 9.30 -13.36
CA ALA A 347 3.26 9.33 -14.37
C ALA A 347 4.42 10.19 -13.82
N PRO A 348 5.59 10.24 -14.48
CA PRO A 348 6.67 11.12 -14.05
C PRO A 348 6.19 12.57 -13.89
N GLY A 349 6.37 13.15 -12.70
CA GLY A 349 5.93 14.52 -12.39
C GLY A 349 4.42 14.72 -12.24
N LYS A 350 3.61 13.67 -12.29
CA LYS A 350 2.15 13.73 -12.13
C LYS A 350 1.75 12.88 -10.95
N VAL A 351 1.35 13.51 -9.85
CA VAL A 351 1.11 12.83 -8.57
C VAL A 351 -0.28 13.12 -8.03
N ILE A 352 -0.76 12.26 -7.14
CA ILE A 352 -2.04 12.43 -6.44
C ILE A 352 -1.83 12.34 -4.93
N GLY A 353 -2.53 13.22 -4.18
CA GLY A 353 -2.45 13.26 -2.71
C GLY A 353 -3.58 14.06 -2.09
N TYR A 354 -3.59 14.12 -0.76
CA TYR A 354 -4.64 14.77 0.02
C TYR A 354 -4.59 16.31 -0.06
N ARG A 355 -5.72 16.95 -0.43
CA ARG A 355 -5.90 18.41 -0.46
C ARG A 355 -5.75 19.06 0.93
N ARG A 356 -6.07 18.32 2.00
CA ARG A 356 -6.03 18.84 3.38
C ARG A 356 -4.63 19.23 3.85
N ASN A 357 -3.58 18.70 3.26
CA ASN A 357 -2.18 19.01 3.58
C ASN A 357 -1.75 20.25 2.80
N SER A 358 -2.38 21.39 3.12
CA SER A 358 -2.30 22.61 2.32
C SER A 358 -0.90 23.17 2.19
N HIS A 359 -0.08 23.09 3.25
CA HIS A 359 1.31 23.57 3.22
C HIS A 359 2.21 22.67 2.36
N THR A 360 1.94 21.35 2.33
CA THR A 360 2.62 20.43 1.43
C THR A 360 2.23 20.71 -0.03
N ILE A 361 0.94 21.00 -0.28
CA ILE A 361 0.49 21.39 -1.63
C ILE A 361 1.10 22.71 -2.06
N ASP A 362 1.19 23.71 -1.18
CA ASP A 362 1.89 24.98 -1.44
C ASP A 362 3.38 24.79 -1.72
N ALA A 363 4.04 23.83 -1.04
CA ALA A 363 5.42 23.48 -1.32
C ALA A 363 5.60 22.83 -2.69
N LEU A 364 4.65 21.98 -3.11
CA LEU A 364 4.62 21.40 -4.45
C LEU A 364 4.38 22.46 -5.53
N ASP A 365 3.45 23.39 -5.32
CA ASP A 365 3.20 24.51 -6.25
C ASP A 365 4.47 25.36 -6.44
N LYS A 366 5.14 25.72 -5.35
CA LYS A 366 6.45 26.43 -5.39
C LYS A 366 7.54 25.63 -6.11
N ALA A 367 7.48 24.30 -6.07
CA ALA A 367 8.38 23.40 -6.79
C ALA A 367 7.98 23.17 -8.25
N GLY A 368 6.94 23.87 -8.75
CA GLY A 368 6.49 23.87 -10.14
C GLY A 368 5.46 22.79 -10.48
N PHE A 369 4.77 22.23 -9.50
CA PHE A 369 3.65 21.32 -9.72
C PHE A 369 2.33 22.10 -9.78
N ALA A 370 1.66 22.11 -10.93
CA ALA A 370 0.32 22.70 -11.05
C ALA A 370 -0.68 21.98 -10.15
N VAL A 371 -1.44 22.72 -9.35
CA VAL A 371 -2.42 22.14 -8.42
C VAL A 371 -3.75 21.91 -9.14
N LEU A 372 -4.18 20.64 -9.24
CA LEU A 372 -5.41 20.25 -9.93
C LEU A 372 -6.40 19.64 -8.94
N ASN A 373 -7.69 19.79 -9.19
CA ASN A 373 -8.75 19.15 -8.42
C ASN A 373 -9.07 17.76 -8.99
N ALA A 374 -9.18 16.76 -8.14
CA ALA A 374 -9.54 15.40 -8.53
C ALA A 374 -10.92 15.34 -9.19
N GLU A 375 -11.86 16.18 -8.75
CA GLU A 375 -13.20 16.31 -9.32
C GLU A 375 -13.14 16.68 -10.80
N ASP A 376 -12.28 17.64 -11.16
CA ASP A 376 -12.14 18.12 -12.54
C ASP A 376 -11.46 17.09 -13.44
N VAL A 377 -10.48 16.36 -12.88
CA VAL A 377 -9.79 15.27 -13.61
C VAL A 377 -10.74 14.09 -13.82
N ALA A 378 -11.43 13.63 -12.77
CA ALA A 378 -12.35 12.50 -12.83
C ALA A 378 -13.51 12.73 -13.82
N GLU A 379 -14.04 13.96 -13.87
CA GLU A 379 -15.12 14.35 -14.81
C GLU A 379 -14.59 14.74 -16.20
N GLY A 380 -13.29 14.71 -16.42
CA GLY A 380 -12.68 15.00 -17.72
C GLY A 380 -12.64 16.48 -18.11
N ARG A 381 -12.85 17.39 -17.16
CA ARG A 381 -12.71 18.84 -17.38
C ARG A 381 -11.24 19.29 -17.44
N THR A 382 -10.35 18.52 -16.81
CA THR A 382 -8.90 18.76 -16.80
C THR A 382 -8.16 17.50 -17.17
N ASN A 383 -7.20 17.60 -18.10
CA ASN A 383 -6.34 16.50 -18.46
C ASN A 383 -4.95 16.69 -17.83
N ILE A 384 -4.49 15.70 -17.07
CA ILE A 384 -3.16 15.73 -16.44
C ILE A 384 -2.01 15.80 -17.46
N ASP A 385 -2.24 15.36 -18.70
CA ASP A 385 -1.23 15.33 -19.74
C ASP A 385 -0.95 16.73 -20.34
N ASP A 386 -1.80 17.73 -20.07
CA ASP A 386 -1.60 19.12 -20.45
C ASP A 386 -0.51 19.82 -19.60
N TYR A 387 -0.03 19.16 -18.54
CA TYR A 387 0.94 19.72 -17.59
C TYR A 387 2.24 18.92 -17.60
N ASN A 388 3.36 19.59 -17.49
CA ASN A 388 4.67 18.93 -17.31
C ASN A 388 4.73 18.27 -15.91
N ARG A 389 4.37 19.05 -14.87
CA ARG A 389 4.24 18.60 -13.50
C ARG A 389 2.89 19.04 -12.92
N CYS A 390 2.22 18.13 -12.24
CA CYS A 390 1.00 18.48 -11.53
C CYS A 390 0.79 17.58 -10.29
N VAL A 391 0.06 18.13 -9.34
CA VAL A 391 -0.49 17.40 -8.20
C VAL A 391 -2.01 17.40 -8.28
N VAL A 392 -2.60 16.23 -8.43
CA VAL A 392 -4.05 16.03 -8.35
C VAL A 392 -4.43 15.92 -6.88
N THR A 393 -5.28 16.84 -6.41
CA THR A 393 -5.66 16.89 -5.00
C THR A 393 -7.10 16.48 -4.81
N PHE A 394 -7.38 15.58 -3.88
CA PHE A 394 -8.73 15.18 -3.52
C PHE A 394 -9.05 15.51 -2.06
N ALA A 395 -10.34 15.80 -1.81
CA ALA A 395 -10.81 16.06 -0.46
C ALA A 395 -10.66 14.81 0.40
N ALA A 396 -10.15 14.98 1.61
CA ALA A 396 -9.98 13.89 2.56
C ALA A 396 -10.02 14.44 3.99
N SER A 397 -11.14 14.24 4.65
CA SER A 397 -11.33 14.54 6.07
C SER A 397 -11.35 13.27 6.93
N GLU A 398 -11.90 12.20 6.36
CA GLU A 398 -12.03 10.90 7.03
C GLU A 398 -10.91 9.92 6.66
N LEU A 399 -10.58 9.77 5.37
CA LEU A 399 -9.57 8.81 4.91
C LEU A 399 -8.24 8.87 5.67
N PRO A 400 -7.66 10.05 5.97
CA PRO A 400 -6.41 10.13 6.72
C PRO A 400 -6.49 9.61 8.17
N ARG A 401 -7.70 9.54 8.75
CA ARG A 401 -7.91 8.99 10.10
C ARG A 401 -7.71 7.47 10.16
N ALA A 402 -7.79 6.81 9.00
CA ALA A 402 -7.45 5.40 8.88
C ALA A 402 -5.93 5.14 8.88
N GLY A 403 -5.08 6.18 8.82
CA GLY A 403 -3.63 6.08 8.99
C GLY A 403 -2.85 5.82 7.71
N GLY A 404 -3.43 6.07 6.51
CA GLY A 404 -2.75 5.92 5.22
C GLY A 404 -3.10 7.04 4.22
N GLY A 405 -2.34 7.12 3.13
CA GLY A 405 -2.50 8.11 2.07
C GLY A 405 -2.78 7.51 0.69
N ALA A 406 -2.59 8.33 -0.34
CA ALA A 406 -2.89 7.93 -1.71
C ALA A 406 -2.07 6.72 -2.18
N ARG A 407 -0.80 6.60 -1.77
CA ARG A 407 0.04 5.45 -2.12
C ARG A 407 -0.41 4.19 -1.40
N CYS A 408 -0.77 4.28 -0.12
CA CYS A 408 -1.26 3.14 0.65
C CYS A 408 -2.53 2.52 0.04
N MET A 409 -3.42 3.36 -0.53
CA MET A 409 -4.68 2.93 -1.15
C MET A 409 -4.53 2.41 -2.58
N THR A 410 -3.31 2.28 -3.10
CA THR A 410 -3.06 1.89 -4.49
C THR A 410 -2.01 0.79 -4.59
N MET A 411 -2.29 -0.23 -5.39
CA MET A 411 -1.33 -1.26 -5.76
C MET A 411 -1.16 -1.28 -7.28
N PRO A 412 -0.07 -0.70 -7.84
CA PRO A 412 0.16 -0.71 -9.28
C PRO A 412 0.42 -2.13 -9.75
N ILE A 413 -0.25 -2.51 -10.84
CA ILE A 413 -0.06 -3.81 -11.49
C ILE A 413 0.94 -3.67 -12.63
N ASN A 414 0.82 -2.58 -13.40
CA ASN A 414 1.67 -2.35 -14.57
C ASN A 414 1.99 -0.86 -14.72
N ARG A 415 3.24 -0.58 -15.01
CA ARG A 415 3.77 0.75 -15.33
C ARG A 415 4.72 0.68 -16.52
N ASP A 416 4.84 1.77 -17.25
CA ASP A 416 5.88 1.93 -18.26
C ASP A 416 7.26 1.88 -17.61
N ASN A 417 8.22 1.28 -18.29
CA ASN A 417 9.62 1.34 -17.90
C ASN A 417 10.16 2.75 -18.15
N ILE A 418 11.06 3.23 -17.28
CA ILE A 418 11.69 4.55 -17.38
C ILE A 418 13.21 4.43 -17.30
#